data_ca018ce52fe3b68b996f867f9937012f
#
_entry.id   ca018ce52fe3b68b996f867f9937012f
#
_cell.length_a   1.000
_cell.length_b   1.000
_cell.length_c   1.000
_cell.angle_alpha   90.00
_cell.angle_beta   90.00
_cell.angle_gamma   90.00
#
_symmetry.space_group_name_H-M   'P 1'
#
loop_
_entity.id
_entity.type
_entity.pdbx_description
1 polymer ?
#
loop_
_entity_poly.entity_id
_entity_poly.type
_entity_poly.pdbx_seq_one_letter_code
_entity_poly.pdbx_strand_id
1 'polypeptide(L)'
;MYSERTNGFDAKIIAENKRIQLLGLTGSMAAGKSTVSAMLAERGFFIVDADKTAHDVIQTEKVLRKLTDAFGEGILDESGNIDRKKLSVCVFGEKKNEVQDKTCPGNAANASAERIAAEKKSRVELLNDIVHPAVIESLLEQAETAKQRPDCPGVVLDVPLLIESGLHKRCDSVILVTANIETRYARIMKRDGLSRREARARIAAQMPQWKKKRYADYIIENDTTEAELHLRVDELIGTLQKNAAENNAQPFCEA
;
A
#
# COMPACT_ATOMS: atom_id res chain seq x y z
N MET A 1 12.58 7.26 -58.26
CA MET A 1 12.88 6.14 -57.36
C MET A 1 13.70 6.67 -56.19
N TYR A 2 13.07 7.16 -55.16
CA TYR A 2 13.68 7.44 -53.87
C TYR A 2 13.02 6.49 -52.87
N SER A 3 13.77 5.48 -52.47
CA SER A 3 13.37 4.39 -51.57
C SER A 3 13.38 4.88 -50.12
N GLU A 4 12.25 4.66 -49.49
CA GLU A 4 12.00 4.72 -48.05
C GLU A 4 13.05 3.95 -47.25
N ARG A 5 13.89 4.68 -46.52
CA ARG A 5 14.69 4.13 -45.40
C ARG A 5 14.61 5.09 -44.24
N THR A 6 13.46 5.17 -43.63
CA THR A 6 13.32 5.70 -42.28
C THR A 6 12.30 4.83 -41.60
N ASN A 7 12.63 4.31 -40.43
CA ASN A 7 11.69 4.09 -39.31
C ASN A 7 11.98 2.89 -38.41
N GLY A 8 13.12 2.20 -38.55
CA GLY A 8 13.51 1.17 -37.58
C GLY A 8 14.34 1.69 -36.39
N PHE A 9 15.05 2.82 -36.62
CA PHE A 9 15.97 3.37 -35.59
C PHE A 9 15.25 4.32 -34.62
N ASP A 10 14.31 5.12 -35.13
CA ASP A 10 13.58 6.10 -34.31
C ASP A 10 12.59 5.44 -33.33
N ALA A 11 11.93 4.35 -33.73
CA ALA A 11 11.02 3.61 -32.85
C ALA A 11 11.74 2.95 -31.67
N LYS A 12 12.99 2.50 -31.86
CA LYS A 12 13.80 1.88 -30.82
C LYS A 12 14.35 2.89 -29.81
N ILE A 13 14.76 4.08 -30.31
CA ILE A 13 15.24 5.20 -29.47
C ILE A 13 14.07 5.82 -28.68
N ILE A 14 12.87 5.87 -29.24
CA ILE A 14 11.67 6.34 -28.55
C ILE A 14 11.23 5.35 -27.46
N ALA A 15 11.41 4.05 -27.68
CA ALA A 15 11.14 3.01 -26.67
C ALA A 15 12.16 3.02 -25.51
N GLU A 16 13.43 3.41 -25.78
CA GLU A 16 14.50 3.44 -24.79
C GLU A 16 14.42 4.64 -23.81
N ASN A 17 13.62 5.68 -24.12
CA ASN A 17 13.49 6.90 -23.28
C ASN A 17 12.11 7.07 -22.62
N LYS A 18 11.24 6.07 -22.64
CA LYS A 18 9.94 6.17 -21.98
C LYS A 18 10.12 6.01 -20.47
N ARG A 19 10.15 7.13 -19.74
CA ARG A 19 10.13 7.12 -18.26
C ARG A 19 8.82 6.50 -17.78
N ILE A 20 8.91 5.28 -17.25
CA ILE A 20 7.77 4.58 -16.65
C ILE A 20 7.45 5.23 -15.31
N GLN A 21 6.22 5.74 -15.17
CA GLN A 21 5.77 6.43 -13.97
C GLN A 21 5.57 5.46 -12.80
N LEU A 22 5.95 5.92 -11.60
CA LEU A 22 5.62 5.29 -10.32
C LEU A 22 4.42 5.98 -9.71
N LEU A 23 3.27 5.32 -9.73
CA LEU A 23 2.00 5.84 -9.25
C LEU A 23 1.70 5.30 -7.85
N GLY A 24 1.38 6.17 -6.91
CA GLY A 24 0.92 5.77 -5.59
C GLY A 24 -0.60 5.65 -5.57
N LEU A 25 -1.14 4.47 -5.31
CA LEU A 25 -2.58 4.24 -5.15
C LEU A 25 -2.93 4.11 -3.68
N THR A 26 -3.79 5.00 -3.20
CA THR A 26 -4.31 4.94 -1.83
C THR A 26 -5.80 5.18 -1.80
N GLY A 27 -6.41 4.98 -0.66
CA GLY A 27 -7.84 5.19 -0.49
C GLY A 27 -8.24 5.12 0.97
N SER A 28 -9.36 5.76 1.29
CA SER A 28 -9.96 5.60 2.60
C SER A 28 -10.56 4.20 2.74
N MET A 29 -10.71 3.74 3.99
CA MET A 29 -11.31 2.43 4.25
C MET A 29 -12.66 2.27 3.53
N ALA A 30 -12.82 1.15 2.82
CA ALA A 30 -13.99 0.80 2.01
C ALA A 30 -14.32 1.77 0.87
N ALA A 31 -13.39 2.61 0.43
CA ALA A 31 -13.56 3.44 -0.76
C ALA A 31 -13.50 2.64 -2.08
N GLY A 32 -13.01 1.39 -2.06
CA GLY A 32 -12.90 0.53 -3.25
C GLY A 32 -11.54 0.59 -3.95
N LYS A 33 -10.47 0.90 -3.20
CA LYS A 33 -9.09 0.91 -3.70
C LYS A 33 -8.72 -0.39 -4.44
N SER A 34 -9.06 -1.56 -3.88
CA SER A 34 -8.77 -2.86 -4.48
C SER A 34 -9.47 -3.09 -5.82
N THR A 35 -10.67 -2.54 -6.01
CA THR A 35 -11.37 -2.58 -7.29
C THR A 35 -10.62 -1.76 -8.34
N VAL A 36 -10.22 -0.53 -7.98
CA VAL A 36 -9.42 0.32 -8.88
C VAL A 36 -8.05 -0.30 -9.17
N SER A 37 -7.40 -0.91 -8.18
CA SER A 37 -6.14 -1.64 -8.36
C SER A 37 -6.28 -2.78 -9.38
N ALA A 38 -7.35 -3.58 -9.28
CA ALA A 38 -7.65 -4.65 -10.24
C ALA A 38 -7.89 -4.09 -11.65
N MET A 39 -8.67 -3.01 -11.77
CA MET A 39 -8.94 -2.36 -13.06
C MET A 39 -7.68 -1.80 -13.72
N LEU A 40 -6.72 -1.28 -12.94
CA LEU A 40 -5.42 -0.84 -13.45
C LEU A 40 -4.56 -2.04 -13.90
N ALA A 41 -4.58 -3.15 -13.14
CA ALA A 41 -3.89 -4.37 -13.51
C ALA A 41 -4.41 -4.96 -14.85
N GLU A 42 -5.73 -4.99 -15.05
CA GLU A 42 -6.36 -5.43 -16.31
C GLU A 42 -5.92 -4.60 -17.53
N ARG A 43 -5.49 -3.35 -17.29
CA ARG A 43 -4.98 -2.42 -18.31
C ARG A 43 -3.45 -2.44 -18.45
N GLY A 44 -2.81 -3.46 -17.86
CA GLY A 44 -1.39 -3.73 -18.00
C GLY A 44 -0.48 -3.04 -17.00
N PHE A 45 -1.01 -2.21 -16.08
CA PHE A 45 -0.19 -1.63 -15.01
C PHE A 45 0.34 -2.71 -14.10
N PHE A 46 1.61 -2.58 -13.68
CA PHE A 46 2.18 -3.49 -12.71
C PHE A 46 1.83 -3.03 -11.29
N ILE A 47 1.14 -3.90 -10.55
CA ILE A 47 0.71 -3.59 -9.18
C ILE A 47 1.71 -4.17 -8.17
N VAL A 48 2.27 -3.31 -7.33
CA VAL A 48 3.08 -3.68 -6.17
C VAL A 48 2.21 -3.50 -4.92
N ASP A 49 1.76 -4.63 -4.36
CA ASP A 49 0.84 -4.67 -3.22
C ASP A 49 1.61 -4.63 -1.90
N ALA A 50 1.38 -3.58 -1.09
CA ALA A 50 2.07 -3.40 0.18
C ALA A 50 1.68 -4.44 1.23
N ASP A 51 0.44 -4.91 1.25
CA ASP A 51 -0.02 -5.91 2.22
C ASP A 51 0.63 -7.28 1.93
N LYS A 52 0.76 -7.63 0.64
CA LYS A 52 1.48 -8.83 0.19
C LYS A 52 2.98 -8.70 0.48
N THR A 53 3.59 -7.58 0.09
CA THR A 53 5.01 -7.32 0.34
C THR A 53 5.33 -7.38 1.84
N ALA A 54 4.50 -6.79 2.70
CA ALA A 54 4.68 -6.86 4.14
C ALA A 54 4.59 -8.31 4.66
N HIS A 55 3.72 -9.15 4.06
CA HIS A 55 3.65 -10.56 4.40
C HIS A 55 4.94 -11.30 4.07
N ASP A 56 5.50 -11.05 2.90
CA ASP A 56 6.70 -11.73 2.41
C ASP A 56 7.96 -11.25 3.17
N VAL A 57 8.06 -9.95 3.41
CA VAL A 57 9.21 -9.30 4.08
C VAL A 57 9.41 -9.78 5.52
N ILE A 58 8.34 -10.02 6.29
CA ILE A 58 8.48 -10.49 7.67
C ILE A 58 9.08 -11.90 7.76
N GLN A 59 9.05 -12.68 6.68
CA GLN A 59 9.64 -14.01 6.60
C GLN A 59 11.09 -14.00 6.09
N THR A 60 11.61 -12.84 5.67
CA THR A 60 13.00 -12.74 5.26
C THR A 60 13.93 -12.91 6.46
N GLU A 61 15.06 -13.59 6.26
CA GLU A 61 16.01 -13.89 7.34
C GLU A 61 16.42 -12.66 8.14
N LYS A 62 16.66 -11.53 7.45
CA LYS A 62 17.04 -10.24 8.06
C LYS A 62 15.96 -9.70 9.01
N VAL A 63 14.69 -9.75 8.61
CA VAL A 63 13.56 -9.22 9.41
C VAL A 63 13.18 -10.21 10.50
N LEU A 64 13.16 -11.51 10.16
CA LEU A 64 12.88 -12.59 11.10
C LEU A 64 13.82 -12.53 12.30
N ARG A 65 15.14 -12.43 12.09
CA ARG A 65 16.13 -12.27 13.18
C ARG A 65 15.83 -11.05 14.05
N LYS A 66 15.59 -9.88 13.45
CA LYS A 66 15.28 -8.66 14.22
C LYS A 66 13.99 -8.81 15.03
N LEU A 67 12.98 -9.49 14.51
CA LEU A 67 11.72 -9.72 15.20
C LEU A 67 11.90 -10.74 16.34
N THR A 68 12.68 -11.80 16.15
CA THR A 68 12.99 -12.77 17.22
C THR A 68 13.85 -12.16 18.31
N ASP A 69 14.81 -11.30 17.97
CA ASP A 69 15.62 -10.57 18.95
C ASP A 69 14.76 -9.61 19.79
N ALA A 70 13.75 -8.96 19.16
CA ALA A 70 12.90 -7.98 19.83
C ALA A 70 11.74 -8.61 20.64
N PHE A 71 11.15 -9.70 20.15
CA PHE A 71 9.92 -10.28 20.70
C PHE A 71 10.09 -11.70 21.25
N GLY A 72 11.27 -12.30 21.07
CA GLY A 72 11.58 -13.67 21.48
C GLY A 72 11.12 -14.72 20.47
N GLU A 73 11.60 -15.96 20.63
CA GLU A 73 11.29 -17.09 19.73
C GLU A 73 9.83 -17.56 19.82
N GLY A 74 9.08 -17.15 20.85
CA GLY A 74 7.66 -17.48 21.01
C GLY A 74 6.75 -16.99 19.88
N ILE A 75 7.24 -16.13 18.97
CA ILE A 75 6.53 -15.66 17.79
C ILE A 75 6.69 -16.57 16.58
N LEU A 76 7.49 -17.66 16.69
CA LEU A 76 7.75 -18.60 15.60
C LEU A 76 6.75 -19.76 15.59
N ASP A 77 6.51 -20.31 14.40
CA ASP A 77 5.84 -21.59 14.20
C ASP A 77 6.85 -22.76 14.32
N GLU A 78 6.36 -23.99 14.14
CA GLU A 78 7.18 -25.22 14.22
C GLU A 78 8.23 -25.30 13.09
N SER A 79 8.05 -24.56 12.02
CA SER A 79 8.96 -24.49 10.86
C SER A 79 10.01 -23.38 11.00
N GLY A 80 9.97 -22.59 12.08
CA GLY A 80 10.86 -21.46 12.30
C GLY A 80 10.47 -20.17 11.57
N ASN A 81 9.25 -20.09 11.00
CA ASN A 81 8.71 -18.89 10.38
C ASN A 81 7.93 -18.05 11.38
N ILE A 82 7.73 -16.75 11.08
CA ILE A 82 6.89 -15.89 11.92
C ILE A 82 5.44 -16.35 11.87
N ASP A 83 4.90 -16.75 13.02
CA ASP A 83 3.46 -16.95 13.22
C ASP A 83 2.80 -15.57 13.50
N ARG A 84 2.06 -15.07 12.54
CA ARG A 84 1.39 -13.75 12.63
C ARG A 84 0.39 -13.66 13.78
N LYS A 85 -0.24 -14.77 14.18
CA LYS A 85 -1.16 -14.79 15.31
C LYS A 85 -0.39 -14.63 16.62
N LYS A 86 0.69 -15.39 16.79
CA LYS A 86 1.57 -15.30 17.97
C LYS A 86 2.21 -13.91 18.06
N LEU A 87 2.73 -13.37 16.94
CA LEU A 87 3.27 -12.02 16.88
C LEU A 87 2.19 -10.97 17.22
N SER A 88 0.98 -11.10 16.67
CA SER A 88 -0.14 -10.21 16.98
C SER A 88 -0.52 -10.25 18.48
N VAL A 89 -0.57 -11.43 19.08
CA VAL A 89 -0.81 -11.58 20.53
C VAL A 89 0.31 -10.93 21.34
N CYS A 90 1.56 -11.15 20.95
CA CYS A 90 2.72 -10.56 21.63
C CYS A 90 2.69 -9.02 21.57
N VAL A 91 2.36 -8.44 20.43
CA VAL A 91 2.37 -6.97 20.21
C VAL A 91 1.12 -6.30 20.74
N PHE A 92 -0.06 -6.87 20.49
CA PHE A 92 -1.36 -6.24 20.79
C PHE A 92 -2.03 -6.77 22.06
N GLY A 93 -1.51 -7.86 22.66
CA GLY A 93 -2.13 -8.58 23.77
C GLY A 93 -3.36 -9.37 23.30
N GLU A 94 -3.82 -10.30 24.11
CA GLU A 94 -5.00 -11.11 23.82
C GLU A 94 -6.26 -10.24 23.73
N LYS A 95 -7.08 -10.47 22.71
CA LYS A 95 -8.51 -10.13 22.81
C LYS A 95 -9.07 -11.02 23.91
N LYS A 96 -9.63 -10.41 24.96
CA LYS A 96 -10.28 -11.11 26.07
C LYS A 96 -11.20 -12.22 25.56
N ASN A 97 -10.69 -13.41 25.45
CA ASN A 97 -11.36 -14.71 25.56
C ASN A 97 -10.29 -15.79 25.43
N GLU A 98 -10.04 -16.42 26.59
CA GLU A 98 -9.44 -17.75 26.82
C GLU A 98 -7.94 -17.99 26.54
N VAL A 99 -7.38 -18.56 27.60
CA VAL A 99 -6.10 -19.30 27.77
C VAL A 99 -4.87 -18.44 27.99
N GLN A 100 -4.42 -18.49 29.26
CA GLN A 100 -3.11 -18.04 29.72
C GLN A 100 -2.01 -18.89 29.04
N ASP A 101 -1.31 -18.33 28.07
CA ASP A 101 -0.03 -18.88 27.65
C ASP A 101 1.11 -17.96 28.10
N LYS A 102 2.05 -18.57 28.86
CA LYS A 102 3.11 -17.90 29.62
C LYS A 102 4.36 -17.60 28.80
N THR A 103 4.28 -17.40 27.49
CA THR A 103 5.45 -17.40 26.60
C THR A 103 5.99 -16.04 26.20
N CYS A 104 5.35 -14.91 26.58
CA CYS A 104 5.93 -13.59 26.36
C CYS A 104 6.49 -13.00 27.65
N PRO A 105 7.78 -12.58 27.71
CA PRO A 105 8.32 -11.90 28.88
C PRO A 105 7.65 -10.54 29.06
N GLY A 106 6.91 -10.36 30.19
CA GLY A 106 6.35 -9.05 30.55
C GLY A 106 4.95 -9.00 31.13
N ASN A 107 4.30 -10.13 31.44
CA ASN A 107 3.01 -10.14 32.16
C ASN A 107 3.20 -10.02 33.66
N ALA A 108 3.24 -8.78 34.18
CA ALA A 108 3.09 -8.52 35.61
C ALA A 108 1.60 -8.36 35.94
N ALA A 109 1.03 -9.22 36.72
CA ALA A 109 -0.39 -9.32 37.12
C ALA A 109 -0.96 -8.08 37.88
N ASN A 110 -0.19 -6.99 38.07
CA ASN A 110 -0.58 -5.80 38.84
C ASN A 110 -0.19 -4.48 38.16
N ALA A 111 -0.07 -4.41 36.83
CA ALA A 111 0.19 -3.16 36.15
C ALA A 111 -1.11 -2.36 35.97
N SER A 112 -1.06 -1.05 36.23
CA SER A 112 -2.19 -0.14 35.94
C SER A 112 -2.53 -0.17 34.45
N ALA A 113 -3.80 0.07 34.08
CA ALA A 113 -4.24 0.10 32.68
C ALA A 113 -3.39 1.03 31.80
N GLU A 114 -2.88 2.11 32.36
CA GLU A 114 -1.98 3.07 31.69
C GLU A 114 -0.61 2.47 31.39
N ARG A 115 -0.01 1.67 32.29
CA ARG A 115 1.28 1.00 32.04
C ARG A 115 1.15 -0.05 30.95
N ILE A 116 0.06 -0.84 30.98
CA ILE A 116 -0.24 -1.83 29.94
C ILE A 116 -0.43 -1.16 28.58
N ALA A 117 -1.14 -0.03 28.52
CA ALA A 117 -1.33 0.73 27.29
C ALA A 117 -0.02 1.34 26.78
N ALA A 118 0.84 1.87 27.64
CA ALA A 118 2.13 2.42 27.30
C ALA A 118 3.09 1.35 26.77
N GLU A 119 3.14 0.18 27.43
CA GLU A 119 3.97 -0.96 27.01
C GLU A 119 3.51 -1.52 25.66
N LYS A 120 2.20 -1.65 25.44
CA LYS A 120 1.62 -2.07 24.17
C LYS A 120 1.93 -1.08 23.05
N LYS A 121 1.87 0.22 23.32
CA LYS A 121 2.23 1.26 22.34
C LYS A 121 3.71 1.16 21.95
N SER A 122 4.59 0.96 22.93
CA SER A 122 6.02 0.75 22.70
C SER A 122 6.32 -0.49 21.83
N ARG A 123 5.60 -1.60 22.04
CA ARG A 123 5.76 -2.82 21.23
C ARG A 123 5.29 -2.62 19.78
N VAL A 124 4.20 -1.88 19.56
CA VAL A 124 3.73 -1.53 18.22
C VAL A 124 4.73 -0.63 17.50
N GLU A 125 5.28 0.36 18.19
CA GLU A 125 6.31 1.23 17.64
C GLU A 125 7.55 0.43 17.25
N LEU A 126 8.03 -0.47 18.12
CA LEU A 126 9.17 -1.35 17.84
C LEU A 126 8.93 -2.28 16.64
N LEU A 127 7.73 -2.87 16.53
CA LEU A 127 7.36 -3.67 15.35
C LEU A 127 7.43 -2.83 14.07
N ASN A 128 6.88 -1.64 14.12
CA ASN A 128 6.86 -0.73 12.98
C ASN A 128 8.28 -0.30 12.58
N ASP A 129 9.14 0.02 13.54
CA ASP A 129 10.53 0.41 13.30
C ASP A 129 11.36 -0.70 12.64
N ILE A 130 11.02 -1.97 12.90
CA ILE A 130 11.67 -3.12 12.26
C ILE A 130 11.10 -3.37 10.87
N VAL A 131 9.77 -3.38 10.73
CA VAL A 131 9.08 -3.87 9.53
C VAL A 131 8.95 -2.78 8.46
N HIS A 132 8.60 -1.53 8.82
CA HIS A 132 8.34 -0.48 7.83
C HIS A 132 9.51 -0.21 6.89
N PRO A 133 10.77 -0.04 7.37
CA PRO A 133 11.89 0.22 6.47
C PRO A 133 12.11 -0.91 5.46
N ALA A 134 12.00 -2.16 5.92
CA ALA A 134 12.18 -3.33 5.06
C ALA A 134 11.07 -3.48 4.01
N VAL A 135 9.82 -3.15 4.39
CA VAL A 135 8.69 -3.14 3.45
C VAL A 135 8.87 -2.05 2.40
N ILE A 136 9.26 -0.83 2.80
CA ILE A 136 9.48 0.29 1.87
C ILE A 136 10.62 -0.05 0.89
N GLU A 137 11.74 -0.60 1.39
CA GLU A 137 12.86 -1.05 0.57
C GLU A 137 12.39 -2.07 -0.49
N SER A 138 11.69 -3.11 -0.06
CA SER A 138 11.18 -4.16 -0.96
C SER A 138 10.15 -3.64 -1.96
N LEU A 139 9.24 -2.73 -1.56
CA LEU A 139 8.28 -2.09 -2.48
C LEU A 139 8.99 -1.33 -3.59
N LEU A 140 10.03 -0.55 -3.25
CA LEU A 140 10.78 0.23 -4.23
C LEU A 140 11.63 -0.67 -5.14
N GLU A 141 12.24 -1.72 -4.63
CA GLU A 141 12.98 -2.71 -5.43
C GLU A 141 12.06 -3.43 -6.44
N GLN A 142 10.88 -3.85 -5.99
CA GLN A 142 9.88 -4.45 -6.87
C GLN A 142 9.42 -3.46 -7.96
N ALA A 143 9.22 -2.20 -7.58
CA ALA A 143 8.84 -1.13 -8.52
C ALA A 143 9.93 -0.89 -9.58
N GLU A 144 11.21 -0.79 -9.18
CA GLU A 144 12.32 -0.61 -10.11
C GLU A 144 12.49 -1.82 -11.04
N THR A 145 12.33 -3.02 -10.53
CA THR A 145 12.34 -4.24 -11.34
C THR A 145 11.19 -4.25 -12.36
N ALA A 146 10.00 -3.80 -11.94
CA ALA A 146 8.83 -3.73 -12.82
C ALA A 146 8.98 -2.69 -13.94
N LYS A 147 9.68 -1.58 -13.69
CA LYS A 147 9.99 -0.55 -14.70
C LYS A 147 10.89 -1.06 -15.83
N GLN A 148 11.61 -2.17 -15.64
CA GLN A 148 12.43 -2.78 -16.69
C GLN A 148 11.60 -3.57 -17.72
N ARG A 149 10.29 -3.74 -17.51
CA ARG A 149 9.42 -4.49 -18.42
C ARG A 149 9.10 -3.64 -19.65
N PRO A 150 9.28 -4.19 -20.88
CA PRO A 150 9.18 -3.40 -22.11
C PRO A 150 7.78 -2.82 -22.37
N ASP A 151 6.73 -3.51 -21.95
CA ASP A 151 5.33 -3.12 -22.22
C ASP A 151 4.59 -2.58 -20.99
N CYS A 152 5.30 -2.16 -19.95
CA CYS A 152 4.68 -1.65 -18.73
C CYS A 152 4.22 -0.19 -18.94
N PRO A 153 2.92 0.13 -18.87
CA PRO A 153 2.45 1.50 -18.99
C PRO A 153 2.73 2.34 -17.75
N GLY A 154 2.91 1.69 -16.59
CA GLY A 154 3.21 2.32 -15.32
C GLY A 154 3.26 1.29 -14.19
N VAL A 155 3.92 1.64 -13.10
CA VAL A 155 3.97 0.84 -11.86
C VAL A 155 3.12 1.50 -10.80
N VAL A 156 2.26 0.74 -10.15
CA VAL A 156 1.35 1.21 -9.11
C VAL A 156 1.75 0.63 -7.76
N LEU A 157 2.12 1.49 -6.82
CA LEU A 157 2.26 1.11 -5.41
C LEU A 157 0.89 1.15 -4.75
N ASP A 158 0.30 -0.02 -4.52
CA ASP A 158 -0.99 -0.17 -3.85
C ASP A 158 -0.81 -0.19 -2.33
N VAL A 159 -0.92 1.00 -1.69
CA VAL A 159 -0.59 1.19 -0.27
C VAL A 159 -1.73 1.89 0.47
N PRO A 160 -2.42 1.23 1.42
CA PRO A 160 -3.52 1.86 2.18
C PRO A 160 -3.07 3.09 2.99
N LEU A 161 -1.87 3.05 3.55
CA LEU A 161 -1.28 4.10 4.38
C LEU A 161 -0.16 4.87 3.65
N LEU A 162 -0.30 5.07 2.35
CA LEU A 162 0.69 5.71 1.47
C LEU A 162 1.11 7.10 1.96
N ILE A 163 0.14 7.88 2.41
CA ILE A 163 0.36 9.27 2.84
C ILE A 163 0.92 9.29 4.26
N GLU A 164 0.33 8.48 5.14
CA GLU A 164 0.71 8.37 6.54
C GLU A 164 2.15 7.88 6.72
N SER A 165 2.61 6.97 5.87
CA SER A 165 4.00 6.48 5.86
C SER A 165 4.99 7.43 5.18
N GLY A 166 4.50 8.47 4.50
CA GLY A 166 5.35 9.38 3.72
C GLY A 166 5.81 8.82 2.37
N LEU A 167 5.42 7.59 2.02
CA LEU A 167 5.84 6.92 0.78
C LEU A 167 5.31 7.64 -0.48
N HIS A 168 4.22 8.42 -0.36
CA HIS A 168 3.71 9.26 -1.44
C HIS A 168 4.77 10.19 -2.04
N LYS A 169 5.77 10.62 -1.26
CA LYS A 169 6.88 11.48 -1.72
C LYS A 169 7.85 10.79 -2.69
N ARG A 170 7.76 9.47 -2.81
CA ARG A 170 8.57 8.65 -3.71
C ARG A 170 7.83 8.32 -5.02
N CYS A 171 6.57 8.70 -5.12
CA CYS A 171 5.73 8.49 -6.30
C CYS A 171 5.80 9.71 -7.21
N ASP A 172 5.71 9.48 -8.52
CA ASP A 172 5.61 10.56 -9.51
C ASP A 172 4.22 11.23 -9.44
N SER A 173 3.18 10.47 -9.07
CA SER A 173 1.81 10.98 -8.84
C SER A 173 1.06 10.09 -7.86
N VAL A 174 0.08 10.66 -7.19
CA VAL A 174 -0.76 9.99 -6.18
C VAL A 174 -2.21 9.94 -6.64
N ILE A 175 -2.76 8.73 -6.72
CA ILE A 175 -4.15 8.43 -7.02
C ILE A 175 -4.88 8.13 -5.71
N LEU A 176 -5.91 8.91 -5.39
CA LEU A 176 -6.76 8.71 -4.23
C LEU A 176 -8.13 8.20 -4.64
N VAL A 177 -8.48 7.00 -4.19
CA VAL A 177 -9.84 6.47 -4.33
C VAL A 177 -10.69 6.96 -3.16
N THR A 178 -11.82 7.57 -3.48
CA THR A 178 -12.76 8.13 -2.50
C THR A 178 -14.14 7.52 -2.66
N ALA A 179 -14.93 7.56 -1.57
CA ALA A 179 -16.35 7.30 -1.59
C ALA A 179 -17.01 8.10 -0.47
N ASN A 180 -18.32 8.37 -0.59
CA ASN A 180 -19.03 9.07 0.45
C ASN A 180 -19.12 8.22 1.74
N ILE A 181 -19.38 8.87 2.85
CA ILE A 181 -19.28 8.22 4.16
C ILE A 181 -20.34 7.13 4.34
N GLU A 182 -21.53 7.30 3.80
CA GLU A 182 -22.62 6.34 3.90
C GLU A 182 -22.34 5.07 3.08
N THR A 183 -21.84 5.24 1.86
CA THR A 183 -21.38 4.13 1.01
C THR A 183 -20.30 3.31 1.74
N ARG A 184 -19.35 3.99 2.37
CA ARG A 184 -18.26 3.34 3.11
C ARG A 184 -18.78 2.59 4.35
N TYR A 185 -19.72 3.16 5.12
CA TYR A 185 -20.37 2.46 6.22
C TYR A 185 -21.09 1.21 5.73
N ALA A 186 -21.93 1.33 4.69
CA ALA A 186 -22.66 0.20 4.13
C ALA A 186 -21.72 -0.94 3.69
N ARG A 187 -20.62 -0.59 3.01
CA ARG A 187 -19.61 -1.56 2.55
C ARG A 187 -18.91 -2.27 3.71
N ILE A 188 -18.53 -1.55 4.77
CA ILE A 188 -17.88 -2.14 5.96
C ILE A 188 -18.86 -3.05 6.71
N MET A 189 -20.08 -2.57 6.95
CA MET A 189 -21.09 -3.37 7.63
C MET A 189 -21.40 -4.68 6.89
N LYS A 190 -21.53 -4.61 5.55
CA LYS A 190 -21.79 -5.79 4.71
C LYS A 190 -20.61 -6.76 4.67
N ARG A 191 -19.37 -6.25 4.53
CA ARG A 191 -18.16 -7.09 4.39
C ARG A 191 -17.75 -7.74 5.70
N ASP A 192 -17.77 -6.97 6.80
CA ASP A 192 -17.16 -7.36 8.08
C ASP A 192 -18.20 -7.76 9.13
N GLY A 193 -19.51 -7.66 8.82
CA GLY A 193 -20.60 -7.96 9.76
C GLY A 193 -20.66 -7.00 10.96
N LEU A 194 -20.10 -5.78 10.82
CA LEU A 194 -20.00 -4.82 11.89
C LEU A 194 -21.25 -3.95 12.04
N SER A 195 -21.49 -3.49 13.26
CA SER A 195 -22.45 -2.43 13.51
C SER A 195 -21.98 -1.10 12.93
N ARG A 196 -22.89 -0.15 12.70
CA ARG A 196 -22.57 1.21 12.25
C ARG A 196 -21.61 1.94 13.21
N ARG A 197 -21.73 1.70 14.53
CA ARG A 197 -20.84 2.28 15.55
C ARG A 197 -19.41 1.79 15.37
N GLU A 198 -19.22 0.50 15.15
CA GLU A 198 -17.90 -0.10 14.92
C GLU A 198 -17.30 0.33 13.57
N ALA A 199 -18.11 0.39 12.51
CA ALA A 199 -17.69 0.90 11.21
C ALA A 199 -17.22 2.37 11.32
N ARG A 200 -17.93 3.21 12.06
CA ARG A 200 -17.54 4.59 12.34
C ARG A 200 -16.21 4.67 13.08
N ALA A 201 -16.02 3.86 14.12
CA ALA A 201 -14.78 3.82 14.89
C ALA A 201 -13.58 3.42 14.01
N ARG A 202 -13.73 2.41 13.13
CA ARG A 202 -12.68 1.99 12.20
C ARG A 202 -12.31 3.09 11.19
N ILE A 203 -13.31 3.79 10.64
CA ILE A 203 -13.05 4.90 9.71
C ILE A 203 -12.35 6.06 10.42
N ALA A 204 -12.76 6.37 11.64
CA ALA A 204 -12.18 7.47 12.42
C ALA A 204 -10.72 7.20 12.86
N ALA A 205 -10.30 5.95 12.90
CA ALA A 205 -8.91 5.56 13.21
C ALA A 205 -7.91 5.86 12.08
N GLN A 206 -8.38 6.13 10.87
CA GLN A 206 -7.53 6.49 9.72
C GLN A 206 -7.51 8.00 9.48
N MET A 207 -6.50 8.46 8.71
CA MET A 207 -6.48 9.84 8.23
C MET A 207 -7.78 10.18 7.49
N PRO A 208 -8.47 11.28 7.84
CA PRO A 208 -9.69 11.70 7.15
C PRO A 208 -9.48 11.91 5.65
N GLN A 209 -10.47 11.51 4.85
CA GLN A 209 -10.41 11.60 3.38
C GLN A 209 -10.10 13.02 2.89
N TRP A 210 -10.64 14.06 3.53
CA TRP A 210 -10.37 15.45 3.16
C TRP A 210 -8.90 15.86 3.38
N LYS A 211 -8.21 15.25 4.36
CA LYS A 211 -6.76 15.45 4.54
C LYS A 211 -5.98 14.74 3.45
N LYS A 212 -6.39 13.51 3.08
CA LYS A 212 -5.74 12.75 2.00
C LYS A 212 -5.85 13.46 0.63
N LYS A 213 -6.97 14.15 0.37
CA LYS A 213 -7.18 14.92 -0.87
C LYS A 213 -6.09 15.98 -1.14
N ARG A 214 -5.41 16.48 -0.11
CA ARG A 214 -4.34 17.49 -0.23
C ARG A 214 -3.04 16.92 -0.82
N TYR A 215 -2.89 15.61 -0.82
CA TYR A 215 -1.70 14.91 -1.29
C TYR A 215 -1.94 14.15 -2.59
N ALA A 216 -3.15 14.22 -3.11
CA ALA A 216 -3.56 13.50 -4.31
C ALA A 216 -3.49 14.40 -5.53
N ASP A 217 -2.84 13.89 -6.57
CA ASP A 217 -2.83 14.52 -7.90
C ASP A 217 -4.08 14.14 -8.69
N TYR A 218 -4.59 12.92 -8.46
CA TYR A 218 -5.80 12.40 -9.09
C TYR A 218 -6.76 11.82 -8.06
N ILE A 219 -8.06 12.05 -8.27
CA ILE A 219 -9.12 11.55 -7.38
C ILE A 219 -10.09 10.72 -8.22
N ILE A 220 -10.30 9.45 -7.81
CA ILE A 220 -11.34 8.57 -8.36
C ILE A 220 -12.46 8.46 -7.33
N GLU A 221 -13.63 8.97 -7.67
CA GLU A 221 -14.82 8.83 -6.84
C GLU A 221 -15.54 7.51 -7.18
N ASN A 222 -15.79 6.68 -6.17
CA ASN A 222 -16.38 5.35 -6.30
C ASN A 222 -17.72 5.27 -5.54
N ASP A 223 -18.66 6.15 -5.90
CA ASP A 223 -20.01 6.19 -5.35
C ASP A 223 -21.09 5.73 -6.35
N THR A 224 -20.66 5.33 -7.53
CA THR A 224 -21.50 5.03 -8.67
C THR A 224 -21.43 3.53 -9.06
N THR A 225 -21.91 3.20 -10.25
CA THR A 225 -21.87 1.84 -10.80
C THR A 225 -20.45 1.42 -11.17
N GLU A 226 -20.21 0.12 -11.27
CA GLU A 226 -18.94 -0.45 -11.70
C GLU A 226 -18.58 0.01 -13.13
N ALA A 227 -19.57 0.10 -14.03
CA ALA A 227 -19.36 0.59 -15.39
C ALA A 227 -18.85 2.05 -15.42
N GLU A 228 -19.41 2.93 -14.60
CA GLU A 228 -18.94 4.30 -14.49
C GLU A 228 -17.54 4.37 -13.85
N LEU A 229 -17.24 3.48 -12.91
CA LEU A 229 -15.90 3.40 -12.34
C LEU A 229 -14.87 2.99 -13.40
N HIS A 230 -15.18 2.05 -14.29
CA HIS A 230 -14.33 1.70 -15.43
C HIS A 230 -14.06 2.91 -16.32
N LEU A 231 -15.08 3.71 -16.66
CA LEU A 231 -14.89 4.93 -17.47
C LEU A 231 -13.96 5.94 -16.79
N ARG A 232 -14.11 6.16 -15.48
CA ARG A 232 -13.24 7.06 -14.71
C ARG A 232 -11.79 6.57 -14.66
N VAL A 233 -11.58 5.27 -14.59
CA VAL A 233 -10.24 4.68 -14.65
C VAL A 233 -9.63 4.87 -16.05
N ASP A 234 -10.42 4.69 -17.12
CA ASP A 234 -9.96 4.91 -18.49
C ASP A 234 -9.62 6.38 -18.77
N GLU A 235 -10.41 7.32 -18.27
CA GLU A 235 -10.13 8.77 -18.32
C GLU A 235 -8.84 9.13 -17.58
N LEU A 236 -8.62 8.55 -16.39
CA LEU A 236 -7.39 8.72 -15.64
C LEU A 236 -6.18 8.25 -16.46
N ILE A 237 -6.26 7.05 -17.06
CA ILE A 237 -5.17 6.48 -17.85
C ILE A 237 -4.86 7.36 -19.06
N GLY A 238 -5.88 7.86 -19.76
CA GLY A 238 -5.71 8.79 -20.85
C GLY A 238 -4.99 10.09 -20.42
N THR A 239 -5.29 10.58 -19.22
CA THR A 239 -4.62 11.77 -18.66
C THR A 239 -3.17 11.47 -18.29
N LEU A 240 -2.90 10.32 -17.65
CA LEU A 240 -1.54 9.90 -17.30
C LEU A 240 -0.65 9.74 -18.53
N GLN A 241 -1.19 9.18 -19.62
CA GLN A 241 -0.46 9.02 -20.88
C GLN A 241 -0.14 10.35 -21.55
N LYS A 242 -1.06 11.32 -21.54
CA LYS A 242 -0.82 12.67 -22.07
C LYS A 242 0.27 13.38 -21.28
N ASN A 243 0.18 13.36 -19.96
CA ASN A 243 1.18 14.00 -19.09
C ASN A 243 2.57 13.36 -19.23
N ALA A 244 2.63 12.03 -19.42
CA ALA A 244 3.88 11.32 -19.68
C ALA A 244 4.50 11.74 -21.03
N ALA A 245 3.69 11.93 -22.06
CA ALA A 245 4.15 12.39 -23.37
C ALA A 245 4.68 13.83 -23.34
N GLU A 246 3.99 14.73 -22.63
CA GLU A 246 4.41 16.13 -22.46
C GLU A 246 5.73 16.24 -21.67
N ASN A 247 5.90 15.47 -20.59
CA ASN A 247 7.13 15.45 -19.81
C ASN A 247 8.33 14.87 -20.58
N ASN A 248 8.09 13.95 -21.52
CA ASN A 248 9.14 13.40 -22.38
C ASN A 248 9.48 14.34 -23.57
N ALA A 249 8.62 15.31 -23.88
CA ALA A 249 8.83 16.28 -24.97
C ALA A 249 9.62 17.53 -24.54
N GLN A 250 9.83 17.77 -23.24
CA GLN A 250 10.66 18.85 -22.75
C GLN A 250 12.14 18.44 -22.82
N PRO A 251 12.99 19.09 -23.66
CA PRO A 251 14.41 18.83 -23.66
C PRO A 251 15.01 19.25 -22.32
N PHE A 252 15.96 18.45 -21.82
CA PHE A 252 16.80 18.82 -20.67
C PHE A 252 17.41 20.20 -20.93
N CYS A 253 16.91 21.24 -20.26
CA CYS A 253 17.66 22.45 -20.07
C CYS A 253 18.68 22.15 -18.98
N GLU A 254 19.91 21.82 -19.38
CA GLU A 254 21.09 21.83 -18.50
C GLU A 254 21.23 23.26 -17.94
N ALA A 255 21.18 23.36 -16.60
CA ALA A 255 21.58 24.55 -15.88
C ALA A 255 22.87 24.26 -15.11
#